data_8c0dbc12049dd9d4734e470b6f839767
#
_entry.id   8c0dbc12049dd9d4734e470b6f839767
#
_cell.length_a   1.000
_cell.length_b   1.000
_cell.length_c   1.000
_cell.angle_alpha   90.00
_cell.angle_beta   90.00
_cell.angle_gamma   90.00
#
_symmetry.space_group_name_H-M   'P 1'
#
loop_
_entity.id
_entity.type
_entity.pdbx_description
1 polymer ?
#
loop_
_entity_poly.entity_id
_entity_poly.type
_entity_poly.pdbx_seq_one_letter_code
_entity_poly.pdbx_strand_id
1 'polypeptide(L)'
;MVSADEVTEALTNVIDPELGLDFVELGLIYEVEVESDEVYVTFTLTSPGCPIGPQVAEQIKEFVGELEGISKVHPKMVFTPPWTPELMSEDAKFALGY
;
A
#
# COMPACT_ATOMS: atom_id res chain seq x y z
N MET A 1 3.54 -10.67 18.11
CA MET A 1 4.02 -10.72 16.74
C MET A 1 3.01 -10.07 15.80
N VAL A 2 3.46 -9.21 14.91
CA VAL A 2 2.58 -8.51 13.97
C VAL A 2 2.17 -9.47 12.87
N SER A 3 0.88 -9.44 12.50
CA SER A 3 0.36 -10.25 11.40
C SER A 3 0.29 -9.43 10.11
N ALA A 4 0.21 -10.14 8.97
CA ALA A 4 0.01 -9.46 7.69
C ALA A 4 -1.30 -8.66 7.67
N ASP A 5 -2.33 -9.14 8.37
CA ASP A 5 -3.60 -8.42 8.47
C ASP A 5 -3.46 -7.09 9.19
N GLU A 6 -2.67 -7.06 10.27
CA GLU A 6 -2.41 -5.82 10.99
C GLU A 6 -1.64 -4.83 10.13
N VAL A 7 -0.69 -5.31 9.34
CA VAL A 7 0.05 -4.47 8.41
C VAL A 7 -0.88 -3.91 7.34
N THR A 8 -1.74 -4.76 6.78
CA THR A 8 -2.70 -4.33 5.75
C THR A 8 -3.63 -3.27 6.31
N GLU A 9 -4.09 -3.43 7.54
CA GLU A 9 -4.94 -2.43 8.18
C GLU A 9 -4.20 -1.11 8.36
N ALA A 10 -2.94 -1.14 8.76
CA ALA A 10 -2.14 0.07 8.87
C ALA A 10 -1.98 0.76 7.51
N LEU A 11 -1.88 -0.02 6.44
CA LEU A 11 -1.74 0.53 5.08
C LEU A 11 -3.00 1.25 4.59
N THR A 12 -4.15 1.05 5.23
CA THR A 12 -5.36 1.81 4.89
C THR A 12 -5.23 3.29 5.24
N ASN A 13 -4.18 3.68 5.96
CA ASN A 13 -3.90 5.08 6.25
C ASN A 13 -3.09 5.75 5.13
N VAL A 14 -2.60 4.99 4.17
CA VAL A 14 -1.87 5.53 3.02
C VAL A 14 -2.89 5.88 1.94
N ILE A 15 -3.11 7.17 1.75
CA ILE A 15 -4.16 7.68 0.88
C ILE A 15 -3.56 8.25 -0.40
N ASP A 16 -4.14 7.90 -1.54
CA ASP A 16 -3.77 8.48 -2.81
C ASP A 16 -4.37 9.89 -2.89
N PRO A 17 -3.53 10.94 -3.01
CA PRO A 17 -4.05 12.31 -2.98
C PRO A 17 -4.89 12.68 -4.20
N GLU A 18 -4.75 11.96 -5.30
CA GLU A 18 -5.52 12.24 -6.51
C GLU A 18 -6.91 11.62 -6.47
N LEU A 19 -7.01 10.41 -5.91
CA LEU A 19 -8.26 9.66 -5.90
C LEU A 19 -9.00 9.72 -4.57
N GLY A 20 -8.31 10.09 -3.49
CA GLY A 20 -8.92 10.20 -2.17
C GLY A 20 -9.25 8.87 -1.52
N LEU A 21 -8.73 7.77 -2.04
CA LEU A 21 -8.93 6.43 -1.50
C LEU A 21 -7.59 5.87 -1.04
N ASP A 22 -7.64 4.90 -0.11
CA ASP A 22 -6.42 4.30 0.38
C ASP A 22 -5.86 3.26 -0.61
N PHE A 23 -4.58 2.97 -0.45
CA PHE A 23 -3.86 2.08 -1.36
C PHE A 23 -4.37 0.64 -1.34
N VAL A 24 -4.92 0.19 -0.22
CA VAL A 24 -5.47 -1.17 -0.14
C VAL A 24 -6.74 -1.26 -0.97
N GLU A 25 -7.64 -0.30 -0.83
CA GLU A 25 -8.88 -0.25 -1.60
C GLU A 25 -8.61 -0.12 -3.10
N LEU A 26 -7.58 0.62 -3.47
CA LEU A 26 -7.23 0.83 -4.87
C LEU A 26 -6.53 -0.37 -5.50
N GLY A 27 -6.17 -1.39 -4.70
CA GLY A 27 -5.46 -2.55 -5.23
C GLY A 27 -4.01 -2.25 -5.58
N LEU A 28 -3.42 -1.23 -4.96
CA LEU A 28 -2.04 -0.84 -5.21
C LEU A 28 -1.05 -1.55 -4.31
N ILE A 29 -1.52 -2.26 -3.29
CA ILE A 29 -0.67 -3.08 -2.44
C ILE A 29 -0.71 -4.50 -3.01
N TYR A 30 0.41 -4.97 -3.52
CA TYR A 30 0.48 -6.27 -4.17
C TYR A 30 0.86 -7.40 -3.21
N GLU A 31 1.72 -7.13 -2.25
CA GLU A 31 2.18 -8.18 -1.35
C GLU A 31 2.59 -7.57 -0.01
N VAL A 32 2.26 -8.29 1.05
CA VAL A 32 2.69 -7.94 2.39
C VAL A 32 3.31 -9.20 3.00
N GLU A 33 4.57 -9.08 3.42
CA GLU A 33 5.28 -10.20 4.02
C GLU A 33 5.87 -9.75 5.36
N VAL A 34 5.63 -10.55 6.39
CA VAL A 34 6.15 -10.27 7.73
C VAL A 34 7.16 -11.34 8.11
N GLU A 35 8.39 -10.93 8.41
CA GLU A 35 9.46 -11.82 8.87
C GLU A 35 10.02 -11.29 10.18
N SER A 36 9.70 -11.96 11.30
CA SER A 36 10.09 -11.52 12.64
C SER A 36 9.62 -10.10 12.91
N ASP A 37 10.54 -9.14 13.00
CA ASP A 37 10.24 -7.75 13.26
C ASP A 37 10.38 -6.86 12.01
N GLU A 38 10.57 -7.48 10.83
CA GLU A 38 10.70 -6.74 9.58
C GLU A 38 9.49 -7.00 8.69
N VAL A 39 9.05 -5.97 7.99
CA VAL A 39 7.90 -6.05 7.09
C VAL A 39 8.31 -5.61 5.70
N TYR A 40 7.91 -6.39 4.71
CA TYR A 40 8.14 -6.10 3.29
C TYR A 40 6.80 -5.81 2.65
N VAL A 41 6.67 -4.63 2.06
CA VAL A 41 5.45 -4.21 1.39
C VAL A 41 5.75 -3.93 -0.08
N THR A 42 5.15 -4.72 -0.97
CA THR A 42 5.28 -4.52 -2.41
C THR A 42 4.06 -3.75 -2.88
N PHE A 43 4.30 -2.63 -3.52
CA PHE A 43 3.22 -1.75 -3.96
C PHE A 43 3.50 -1.20 -5.36
N THR A 44 2.48 -0.63 -5.97
CA THR A 44 2.63 0.05 -7.25
C THR A 44 1.89 1.39 -7.23
N LEU A 45 1.95 2.09 -8.33
CA LEU A 45 1.26 3.36 -8.53
C LEU A 45 0.32 3.23 -9.72
N THR A 46 -0.66 4.13 -9.81
CA THR A 46 -1.62 4.10 -10.91
C THR A 46 -0.98 4.48 -12.24
N SER A 47 0.17 5.14 -12.21
CA SER A 47 0.89 5.54 -13.41
C SER A 47 2.40 5.48 -13.15
N PRO A 48 3.20 4.94 -14.11
CA PRO A 48 4.66 4.91 -13.96
C PRO A 48 5.30 6.29 -13.84
N GLY A 49 4.64 7.32 -14.37
CA GLY A 49 5.14 8.68 -14.30
C GLY A 49 4.73 9.45 -13.05
N CYS A 50 4.08 8.78 -12.11
CA CYS A 50 3.59 9.45 -10.91
C CYS A 50 4.76 9.86 -10.00
N PRO A 51 4.88 11.13 -9.61
CA PRO A 51 6.02 11.58 -8.80
C PRO A 51 5.88 11.30 -7.30
N ILE A 52 4.80 10.68 -6.87
CA ILE A 52 4.53 10.47 -5.44
C ILE A 52 5.15 9.18 -4.88
N GLY A 53 5.85 8.40 -5.70
CA GLY A 53 6.43 7.12 -5.26
C GLY A 53 7.25 7.21 -3.97
N PRO A 54 8.26 8.11 -3.91
CA PRO A 54 9.05 8.25 -2.68
C PRO A 54 8.23 8.70 -1.48
N GLN A 55 7.25 9.56 -1.69
CA GLN A 55 6.37 10.03 -0.64
C GLN A 55 5.50 8.89 -0.11
N VAL A 56 4.99 8.03 -0.99
CA VAL A 56 4.21 6.87 -0.60
C VAL A 56 5.07 5.90 0.21
N ALA A 57 6.31 5.66 -0.23
CA ALA A 57 7.22 4.78 0.49
C ALA A 57 7.46 5.29 1.92
N GLU A 58 7.62 6.59 2.09
CA GLU A 58 7.78 7.18 3.41
C GLU A 58 6.53 7.01 4.27
N GLN A 59 5.35 7.17 3.69
CA GLN A 59 4.10 6.95 4.41
C GLN A 59 3.95 5.50 4.85
N ILE A 60 4.31 4.56 3.99
CA ILE A 60 4.26 3.15 4.33
C ILE A 60 5.18 2.87 5.52
N LYS A 61 6.40 3.39 5.50
CA LYS A 61 7.33 3.24 6.62
C LYS A 61 6.77 3.83 7.90
N GLU A 62 6.14 4.99 7.80
CA GLU A 62 5.60 5.68 8.97
C GLU A 62 4.44 4.89 9.60
N PHE A 63 3.43 4.57 8.82
CA PHE A 63 2.24 3.92 9.35
C PHE A 63 2.49 2.48 9.78
N VAL A 64 3.23 1.72 9.00
CA VAL A 64 3.55 0.34 9.37
C VAL A 64 4.55 0.30 10.51
N GLY A 65 5.50 1.22 10.51
CA GLY A 65 6.52 1.31 11.55
C GLY A 65 5.97 1.67 12.93
N GLU A 66 4.76 2.23 12.99
CA GLU A 66 4.11 2.54 14.26
C GLU A 66 3.57 1.28 14.96
N LEU A 67 3.45 0.18 14.24
CA LEU A 67 2.97 -1.06 14.83
C LEU A 67 3.99 -1.60 15.82
N GLU A 68 3.49 -2.04 16.96
CA GLU A 68 4.34 -2.59 18.00
C GLU A 68 4.99 -3.89 17.53
N GLY A 69 6.30 -4.00 17.76
CA GLY A 69 7.05 -5.18 17.34
C GLY A 69 7.71 -5.07 15.98
N ILE A 70 7.54 -3.95 15.29
CA ILE A 70 8.17 -3.73 14.00
C ILE A 70 9.44 -2.89 14.18
N SER A 71 10.59 -3.37 13.68
CA SER A 71 11.84 -2.62 13.73
C SER A 71 12.20 -2.01 12.38
N LYS A 72 11.82 -2.66 11.27
CA LYS A 72 12.12 -2.17 9.93
C LYS A 72 10.97 -2.43 8.97
N VAL A 73 10.74 -1.48 8.07
CA VAL A 73 9.77 -1.61 7.00
C VAL A 73 10.48 -1.41 5.68
N HIS A 74 10.27 -2.33 4.75
CA HIS A 74 10.92 -2.30 3.43
C HIS A 74 9.86 -2.13 2.34
N PRO A 75 9.51 -0.90 1.97
CA PRO A 75 8.59 -0.68 0.86
C PRO A 75 9.32 -0.90 -0.46
N LYS A 76 8.68 -1.63 -1.36
CA LYS A 76 9.23 -1.92 -2.68
C LYS A 76 8.22 -1.53 -3.74
N MET A 77 8.58 -0.57 -4.58
CA MET A 77 7.71 -0.10 -5.65
C MET A 77 7.99 -0.90 -6.92
N VAL A 78 6.93 -1.43 -7.52
CA VAL A 78 7.04 -2.22 -8.76
C VAL A 78 6.00 -1.73 -9.75
N PHE A 79 6.23 -2.02 -11.04
CA PHE A 79 5.27 -1.71 -12.10
C PHE A 79 4.86 -2.97 -12.87
N THR A 80 5.22 -4.12 -12.38
CA THR A 80 4.90 -5.41 -12.98
C THR A 80 4.29 -6.32 -11.92
N PRO A 81 3.09 -6.85 -12.12
CA PRO A 81 2.18 -6.56 -13.24
C PRO A 81 1.64 -5.13 -13.18
N PRO A 82 1.26 -4.55 -14.34
CA PRO A 82 0.74 -3.18 -14.34
C PRO A 82 -0.60 -3.11 -13.62
N TRP A 83 -0.80 -2.02 -12.90
CA TRP A 83 -2.06 -1.79 -12.19
C TRP A 83 -3.17 -1.46 -13.18
N THR A 84 -4.37 -2.00 -12.92
CA THR A 84 -5.57 -1.67 -13.67
C THR A 84 -6.72 -1.42 -12.68
N PRO A 85 -7.76 -0.67 -13.10
CA PRO A 85 -8.92 -0.44 -12.24
C PRO A 85 -9.61 -1.72 -11.76
N GLU A 86 -9.42 -2.83 -12.47
CA GLU A 86 -10.00 -4.11 -12.06
C GLU A 86 -9.45 -4.63 -10.74
N LEU A 87 -8.26 -4.14 -10.35
CA LEU A 87 -7.64 -4.53 -9.08
C LEU A 87 -8.25 -3.85 -7.88
N MET A 88 -9.06 -2.81 -8.09
CA MET A 88 -9.72 -2.10 -7.01
C MET A 88 -10.78 -2.96 -6.32
N SER A 89 -11.05 -2.66 -5.03
CA SER A 89 -12.16 -3.29 -4.34
C SER A 89 -13.49 -2.87 -4.98
N GLU A 90 -14.54 -3.61 -4.68
CA GLU A 90 -15.87 -3.27 -5.16
C GLU A 90 -16.31 -1.87 -4.72
N ASP A 91 -16.02 -1.54 -3.46
CA ASP A 91 -16.37 -0.23 -2.91
C ASP A 91 -15.60 0.90 -3.61
N ALA A 92 -14.33 0.68 -3.91
CA ALA A 92 -13.52 1.68 -4.61
C ALA A 92 -14.03 1.88 -6.03
N LYS A 93 -14.37 0.80 -6.73
CA LYS A 93 -14.93 0.89 -8.07
C LYS A 93 -16.22 1.69 -8.06
N PHE A 94 -17.07 1.43 -7.11
CA PHE A 94 -18.35 2.13 -6.99
C PHE A 94 -18.11 3.62 -6.73
N ALA A 95 -17.21 3.94 -5.82
CA ALA A 95 -16.92 5.32 -5.44
C ALA A 95 -16.36 6.14 -6.62
N LEU A 96 -15.57 5.51 -7.49
CA LEU A 96 -14.94 6.17 -8.61
C LEU A 96 -15.72 6.04 -9.94
N GLY A 97 -16.81 5.29 -9.94
CA GLY A 97 -17.65 5.16 -11.12
C GLY A 97 -17.22 4.11 -12.13
N TYR A 98 -16.45 3.13 -11.69
CA TYR A 98 -16.04 2.01 -12.56
C TYR A 98 -17.03 0.87 -12.55
#